data_a60957305fcd53737cbf5847ca054afc
#
_entry.id   a60957305fcd53737cbf5847ca054afc
#
_cell.length_a   1.000
_cell.length_b   1.000
_cell.length_c   1.000
_cell.angle_alpha   90.00
_cell.angle_beta   90.00
_cell.angle_gamma   90.00
#
_symmetry.space_group_name_H-M   'P 1'
#
loop_
_entity.id
_entity.type
_entity.pdbx_description
1 polymer ?
#
loop_
_entity_poly.entity_id
_entity_poly.type
_entity_poly.pdbx_seq_one_letter_code
_entity_poly.pdbx_strand_id
1 'polypeptide(L)'
;MKIWQIDFYRRPGQQKAGNVLWELLVCNSNRTFNYEALCLQSEANSHWIVAQLEVAIAQQKSKPDKIQVFRPQSLSIIETAAQKLGIIVEATRRTTALKEWLQARKYPENGENYH
;
A
#
# COMPACT_ATOMS: atom_id res chain seq x y z
N MET A 1 5.83 17.61 -8.69
CA MET A 1 6.36 16.45 -7.94
C MET A 1 5.36 15.34 -7.93
N LYS A 2 5.80 14.13 -8.24
CA LYS A 2 4.92 12.96 -8.24
C LYS A 2 4.96 12.31 -6.88
N ILE A 3 3.83 12.25 -6.22
CA ILE A 3 3.71 11.67 -4.89
C ILE A 3 2.75 10.50 -4.93
N TRP A 4 3.21 9.35 -4.45
CA TRP A 4 2.36 8.19 -4.27
C TRP A 4 2.10 8.00 -2.79
N GLN A 5 0.91 7.53 -2.48
CA GLN A 5 0.52 7.20 -1.11
C GLN A 5 0.34 5.69 -1.06
N ILE A 6 0.94 5.04 -0.06
CA ILE A 6 0.98 3.59 -0.01
C ILE A 6 0.54 3.11 1.37
N ASP A 7 -0.27 2.06 1.39
CA ASP A 7 -0.57 1.32 2.60
C ASP A 7 -0.29 -0.16 2.36
N PHE A 8 0.21 -0.82 3.38
CA PHE A 8 0.43 -2.25 3.35
C PHE A 8 -0.03 -2.80 4.68
N TYR A 9 -1.06 -3.63 4.66
CA TYR A 9 -1.71 -4.04 5.90
C TYR A 9 -2.29 -5.44 5.77
N ARG A 10 -2.46 -6.06 6.93
CA ARG A 10 -3.13 -7.33 7.02
C ARG A 10 -4.62 -7.11 6.76
N ARG A 11 -5.17 -7.84 5.80
CA ARG A 11 -6.54 -7.66 5.41
C ARG A 11 -7.47 -8.09 6.55
N PRO A 12 -8.45 -7.25 6.90
CA PRO A 12 -9.38 -7.61 7.97
C PRO A 12 -10.35 -8.69 7.54
N GLY A 13 -10.96 -9.37 8.52
CA GLY A 13 -11.96 -10.37 8.26
C GLY A 13 -11.40 -11.76 8.27
N GLN A 14 -12.30 -12.71 8.10
CA GLN A 14 -11.93 -14.10 8.14
C GLN A 14 -11.39 -14.56 6.81
N GLN A 15 -10.27 -15.25 6.86
CA GLN A 15 -9.63 -15.77 5.67
C GLN A 15 -9.96 -17.22 5.50
N LYS A 16 -10.25 -17.64 4.27
CA LYS A 16 -10.57 -19.02 3.98
C LYS A 16 -9.37 -19.91 4.22
N ALA A 17 -9.63 -21.11 4.72
CA ALA A 17 -8.59 -22.10 4.95
C ALA A 17 -7.49 -21.61 5.89
N GLY A 18 -7.81 -20.66 6.76
CA GLY A 18 -6.84 -20.15 7.71
C GLY A 18 -5.75 -19.27 7.12
N ASN A 19 -5.83 -18.96 5.85
CA ASN A 19 -4.84 -18.10 5.21
C ASN A 19 -5.01 -16.67 5.64
N VAL A 20 -3.90 -16.00 5.94
CA VAL A 20 -3.87 -14.59 6.26
C VAL A 20 -3.37 -13.86 5.03
N LEU A 21 -4.14 -12.87 4.59
CA LEU A 21 -3.80 -12.10 3.40
C LEU A 21 -3.34 -10.69 3.79
N TRP A 22 -2.36 -10.21 3.06
CA TRP A 22 -1.90 -8.84 3.18
C TRP A 22 -2.19 -8.11 1.88
N GLU A 23 -2.49 -6.84 2.01
CA GLU A 23 -2.89 -6.04 0.86
C GLU A 23 -2.03 -4.80 0.74
N LEU A 24 -1.54 -4.55 -0.48
CA LEU A 24 -0.81 -3.35 -0.81
C LEU A 24 -1.72 -2.46 -1.63
N LEU A 25 -1.84 -1.21 -1.21
CA LEU A 25 -2.60 -0.20 -1.94
C LEU A 25 -1.66 0.94 -2.29
N VAL A 26 -1.67 1.34 -3.56
CA VAL A 26 -0.85 2.43 -4.06
C VAL A 26 -1.74 3.37 -4.85
N CYS A 27 -1.69 4.65 -4.55
CA CYS A 27 -2.39 5.64 -5.36
C CYS A 27 -1.57 6.92 -5.41
N ASN A 28 -1.88 7.77 -6.37
CA ASN A 28 -1.28 9.10 -6.37
C ASN A 28 -2.18 10.07 -5.60
N SER A 29 -1.66 11.25 -5.31
CA SER A 29 -2.35 12.19 -4.43
C SER A 29 -3.66 12.71 -5.01
N ASN A 30 -3.85 12.67 -6.32
CA ASN A 30 -5.09 13.13 -6.95
C ASN A 30 -5.96 11.98 -7.44
N ARG A 31 -5.63 10.75 -7.08
CA ARG A 31 -6.45 9.57 -7.34
C ARG A 31 -6.72 9.29 -8.83
N THR A 32 -5.79 9.68 -9.68
CA THR A 32 -5.89 9.32 -11.09
C THR A 32 -5.24 7.98 -11.40
N PHE A 33 -4.58 7.38 -10.40
CA PHE A 33 -3.90 6.11 -10.51
C PHE A 33 -4.10 5.32 -9.23
N ASN A 34 -4.52 4.08 -9.38
CA ASN A 34 -4.66 3.14 -8.27
C ASN A 34 -4.04 1.80 -8.66
N TYR A 35 -3.34 1.20 -7.72
CA TYR A 35 -2.78 -0.13 -7.90
C TYR A 35 -2.99 -0.91 -6.60
N GLU A 36 -3.41 -2.15 -6.70
CA GLU A 36 -3.57 -3.00 -5.53
C GLU A 36 -3.09 -4.41 -5.80
N ALA A 37 -2.59 -5.05 -4.77
CA ALA A 37 -2.09 -6.41 -4.87
C ALA A 37 -2.28 -7.11 -3.53
N LEU A 38 -2.49 -8.41 -3.60
CA LEU A 38 -2.65 -9.26 -2.42
C LEU A 38 -1.54 -10.28 -2.38
N CYS A 39 -1.12 -10.65 -1.18
CA CYS A 39 -0.20 -11.77 -1.01
C CYS A 39 -0.51 -12.52 0.27
N LEU A 40 -0.01 -13.73 0.35
CA LEU A 40 -0.09 -14.51 1.59
C LEU A 40 0.88 -13.91 2.61
N GLN A 41 0.58 -14.13 3.89
CA GLN A 41 1.45 -13.63 4.93
C GLN A 41 2.89 -14.12 4.78
N SER A 42 3.07 -15.33 4.29
CA SER A 42 4.40 -15.89 4.08
C SER A 42 5.20 -15.14 3.02
N GLU A 43 4.51 -14.39 2.16
CA GLU A 43 5.15 -13.61 1.08
C GLU A 43 5.27 -12.14 1.43
N ALA A 44 4.74 -11.71 2.57
CA ALA A 44 4.66 -10.30 2.93
C ALA A 44 6.02 -9.81 3.41
N ASN A 45 6.85 -9.38 2.49
CA ASN A 45 8.19 -8.86 2.79
C ASN A 45 8.53 -7.73 1.81
N SER A 46 9.67 -7.07 2.08
CA SER A 46 10.07 -5.93 1.25
C SER A 46 10.37 -6.33 -0.18
N HIS A 47 10.88 -7.54 -0.37
CA HIS A 47 11.19 -8.03 -1.71
C HIS A 47 9.93 -8.11 -2.57
N TRP A 48 8.84 -8.61 -1.98
CA TRP A 48 7.55 -8.67 -2.68
C TRP A 48 7.05 -7.26 -3.02
N ILE A 49 7.22 -6.32 -2.07
CA ILE A 49 6.78 -4.95 -2.30
C ILE A 49 7.57 -4.32 -3.44
N VAL A 50 8.88 -4.55 -3.51
CA VAL A 50 9.69 -4.05 -4.62
C VAL A 50 9.12 -4.52 -5.95
N ALA A 51 8.80 -5.81 -6.05
CA ALA A 51 8.25 -6.35 -7.29
C ALA A 51 6.94 -5.67 -7.66
N GLN A 52 6.08 -5.41 -6.68
CA GLN A 52 4.80 -4.75 -6.94
C GLN A 52 5.00 -3.29 -7.35
N LEU A 53 5.91 -2.60 -6.70
CA LEU A 53 6.19 -1.21 -7.07
C LEU A 53 6.76 -1.13 -8.47
N GLU A 54 7.58 -2.09 -8.87
CA GLU A 54 8.11 -2.12 -10.24
C GLU A 54 6.99 -2.27 -11.25
N VAL A 55 5.98 -3.10 -10.95
CA VAL A 55 4.82 -3.24 -11.83
C VAL A 55 4.07 -1.91 -11.95
N ALA A 56 3.83 -1.27 -10.80
CA ALA A 56 3.12 0.01 -10.78
C ALA A 56 3.89 1.09 -11.57
N ILE A 57 5.21 1.13 -11.40
CA ILE A 57 6.06 2.07 -12.12
C ILE A 57 5.97 1.83 -13.64
N ALA A 58 5.99 0.56 -14.03
CA ALA A 58 5.89 0.21 -15.45
C ALA A 58 4.53 0.64 -16.02
N GLN A 59 3.46 0.45 -15.25
CA GLN A 59 2.13 0.87 -15.69
C GLN A 59 2.03 2.37 -15.88
N GLN A 60 2.65 3.13 -14.99
CA GLN A 60 2.62 4.58 -15.02
C GLN A 60 3.73 5.16 -15.89
N LYS A 61 4.67 4.32 -16.30
CA LYS A 61 5.82 4.73 -17.12
C LYS A 61 6.64 5.82 -16.44
N SER A 62 6.58 5.88 -15.13
CA SER A 62 7.38 6.82 -14.37
C SER A 62 7.40 6.44 -12.91
N LYS A 63 8.48 6.81 -12.26
CA LYS A 63 8.72 6.56 -10.84
C LYS A 63 8.25 7.77 -10.05
N PRO A 64 7.66 7.57 -8.86
CA PRO A 64 7.32 8.72 -8.04
C PRO A 64 8.57 9.38 -7.48
N ASP A 65 8.45 10.65 -7.16
CA ASP A 65 9.52 11.36 -6.47
C ASP A 65 9.53 11.06 -4.99
N LYS A 66 8.37 10.74 -4.45
CA LYS A 66 8.21 10.52 -3.03
C LYS A 66 7.05 9.56 -2.78
N ILE A 67 7.19 8.75 -1.75
CA ILE A 67 6.14 7.88 -1.25
C ILE A 67 5.75 8.36 0.14
N GLN A 68 4.45 8.51 0.39
CA GLN A 68 3.93 8.89 1.69
C GLN A 68 3.27 7.68 2.35
N VAL A 69 3.55 7.48 3.62
CA VAL A 69 3.03 6.36 4.41
C VAL A 69 2.51 6.90 5.73
N PHE A 70 1.29 6.51 6.11
CA PHE A 70 0.74 6.98 7.38
C PHE A 70 0.77 5.91 8.47
N ARG A 71 0.82 4.65 8.10
CA ARG A 71 0.72 3.54 9.06
C ARG A 71 2.10 3.20 9.59
N PRO A 72 2.35 3.43 10.90
CA PRO A 72 3.68 3.15 11.46
C PRO A 72 4.13 1.70 11.28
N GLN A 73 3.18 0.77 11.34
CA GLN A 73 3.51 -0.65 11.29
C GLN A 73 4.10 -1.07 9.94
N SER A 74 3.78 -0.36 8.87
CA SER A 74 4.28 -0.71 7.56
C SER A 74 5.40 0.21 7.06
N LEU A 75 5.74 1.23 7.83
CA LEU A 75 6.71 2.22 7.40
C LEU A 75 8.07 1.58 7.09
N SER A 76 8.57 0.76 7.99
CA SER A 76 9.89 0.18 7.84
C SER A 76 10.01 -0.71 6.59
N ILE A 77 9.00 -1.55 6.36
CA ILE A 77 9.05 -2.47 5.23
C ILE A 77 8.93 -1.71 3.92
N ILE A 78 8.12 -0.65 3.89
CA ILE A 78 7.98 0.17 2.68
C ILE A 78 9.24 0.97 2.44
N GLU A 79 9.86 1.50 3.49
CA GLU A 79 11.13 2.22 3.36
C GLU A 79 12.22 1.31 2.78
N THR A 80 12.29 0.08 3.27
CA THR A 80 13.29 -0.87 2.76
C THR A 80 13.08 -1.12 1.27
N ALA A 81 11.84 -1.30 0.86
CA ALA A 81 11.52 -1.53 -0.54
C ALA A 81 11.84 -0.30 -1.40
N ALA A 82 11.44 0.89 -0.92
CA ALA A 82 11.64 2.12 -1.66
C ALA A 82 13.12 2.45 -1.83
N GLN A 83 13.93 2.16 -0.82
CA GLN A 83 15.37 2.37 -0.90
C GLN A 83 15.98 1.63 -2.09
N LYS A 84 15.54 0.42 -2.33
CA LYS A 84 16.05 -0.38 -3.43
C LYS A 84 15.71 0.23 -4.78
N LEU A 85 14.69 1.05 -4.83
CA LEU A 85 14.26 1.73 -6.05
C LEU A 85 14.69 3.19 -6.11
N GLY A 86 15.41 3.65 -5.09
CA GLY A 86 15.87 5.02 -5.03
C GLY A 86 14.77 6.04 -4.80
N ILE A 87 13.72 5.66 -4.07
CA ILE A 87 12.58 6.53 -3.81
C ILE A 87 12.58 6.96 -2.35
N ILE A 88 12.32 8.23 -2.11
CA ILE A 88 12.23 8.81 -0.77
C ILE A 88 10.89 8.46 -0.15
N VAL A 89 10.90 8.12 1.14
CA VAL A 89 9.67 7.85 1.88
C VAL A 89 9.48 8.89 2.96
N GLU A 90 8.26 9.40 3.05
CA GLU A 90 7.88 10.36 4.08
C GLU A 90 6.77 9.76 4.95
N ALA A 91 7.02 9.71 6.26
CA ALA A 91 6.00 9.31 7.21
C ALA A 91 5.10 10.51 7.47
N THR A 92 3.81 10.41 7.16
CA THR A 92 2.91 11.53 7.32
C THR A 92 1.48 11.04 7.47
N ARG A 93 0.67 11.78 8.20
CA ARG A 93 -0.74 11.49 8.31
C ARG A 93 -1.56 12.12 7.19
N ARG A 94 -0.90 12.85 6.30
CA ARG A 94 -1.58 13.58 5.22
C ARG A 94 -1.73 12.74 3.97
N THR A 95 -2.26 11.53 4.12
CA THR A 95 -2.49 10.64 2.99
C THR A 95 -3.98 10.63 2.66
N THR A 96 -4.51 11.80 2.30
CA THR A 96 -5.94 11.97 2.11
C THR A 96 -6.52 11.06 1.03
N ALA A 97 -5.85 11.00 -0.12
CA ALA A 97 -6.34 10.17 -1.22
C ALA A 97 -6.41 8.70 -0.83
N LEU A 98 -5.37 8.23 -0.15
CA LEU A 98 -5.30 6.85 0.30
C LEU A 98 -6.41 6.55 1.32
N LYS A 99 -6.62 7.45 2.27
CA LYS A 99 -7.63 7.26 3.30
C LYS A 99 -9.03 7.28 2.72
N GLU A 100 -9.27 8.11 1.72
CA GLU A 100 -10.56 8.10 1.03
C GLU A 100 -10.79 6.76 0.34
N TRP A 101 -9.75 6.22 -0.28
CA TRP A 101 -9.85 4.92 -0.92
C TRP A 101 -10.13 3.83 0.12
N LEU A 102 -9.40 3.85 1.24
CA LEU A 102 -9.61 2.87 2.30
C LEU A 102 -11.02 2.94 2.86
N GLN A 103 -11.56 4.14 3.03
CA GLN A 103 -12.91 4.30 3.52
C GLN A 103 -13.97 3.76 2.55
N ALA A 104 -13.70 3.89 1.27
CA ALA A 104 -14.60 3.37 0.25
C ALA A 104 -14.57 1.85 0.19
N ARG A 105 -13.50 1.23 0.67
CA ARG A 105 -13.36 -0.22 0.69
C ARG A 105 -13.98 -0.75 1.97
N LYS A 106 -15.18 -1.25 1.88
CA LYS A 106 -15.86 -1.79 3.05
C LYS A 106 -15.81 -3.31 3.00
N TYR A 107 -15.31 -3.90 4.07
CA TYR A 107 -15.25 -5.35 4.18
C TYR A 107 -16.52 -5.80 4.92
N PRO A 108 -17.34 -6.65 4.30
CA PRO A 108 -18.66 -6.95 4.85
C PRO A 108 -18.65 -7.40 6.31
N GLU A 109 -17.69 -8.24 6.67
CA GLU A 109 -17.65 -8.79 8.02
C GLU A 109 -17.10 -7.80 9.03
N ASN A 110 -16.46 -6.74 8.59
CA ASN A 110 -15.81 -5.78 9.46
C ASN A 110 -16.20 -4.34 9.20
N GLY A 111 -17.14 -4.12 8.31
CA GLY A 111 -17.45 -2.77 7.88
C GLY A 111 -17.68 -1.83 9.05
N GLU A 112 -18.42 -2.30 10.03
CA GLU A 112 -18.76 -1.49 11.18
C GLU A 112 -17.61 -1.33 12.15
N ASN A 113 -16.63 -2.22 12.11
CA ASN A 113 -15.50 -2.22 13.05
C ASN A 113 -14.21 -1.73 12.44
N TYR A 114 -14.22 -1.53 11.19
CA TYR A 114 -12.98 -1.32 10.45
C TYR A 114 -12.41 0.08 10.65
N HIS A 115 -13.17 0.92 11.17
CA HIS A 115 -12.76 2.33 11.28
C HIS A 115 -11.65 2.54 12.25
#